data_150abf4bfdf8f5e159781202e4666480
#
_entry.id   150abf4bfdf8f5e159781202e4666480
#
_cell.length_a   1.000
_cell.length_b   1.000
_cell.length_c   1.000
_cell.angle_alpha   90.00
_cell.angle_beta   90.00
_cell.angle_gamma   90.00
#
_symmetry.space_group_name_H-M   'P 1'
#
loop_
_entity.id
_entity.type
_entity.pdbx_description
1 polymer ?
#
loop_
_entity_poly.entity_id
_entity_poly.type
_entity_poly.pdbx_seq_one_letter_code
_entity_poly.pdbx_strand_id
1 'polypeptide(L)'
;MARCHDLHCSQVGILQYGLMGRLKRILLWVLGVYITIPFIVKLCPSIQAKLVFLNFVRLPYFIDLKRPQDHGLNHTFNFYLQPETGVNIGVWHTVPDQMWKEAQGKDREWYDSTFKSPYPVMLYLHGNAGTRGGDHRVQLYKVLSLLGYHVVTFDYRGWGDSDGSPSERGMTSDALFLYQWVKERVGSKPLNVWGHSLGTGVATNLVRHLCDRGTPPNSLVLESPFTNIREEAKSHPFSMVYRYLPGFEWFFLDTISANDIRFASDENVDHISCPLLILHAEDDSVVPFNLGKKLYNIASQSKSLSGHKLQFIPFPVSLAYKHKFIYRSPELPHILSDFLGTTHPHA
;
A
#
# COMPACT_ATOMS: atom_id res chain seq x y z
N MET A 1 -35.58 17.35 -63.27
CA MET A 1 -34.71 17.57 -62.07
C MET A 1 -35.30 17.08 -60.73
N ALA A 2 -36.52 16.57 -60.69
CA ALA A 2 -37.15 16.12 -59.39
C ALA A 2 -36.85 14.73 -58.96
N ARG A 3 -36.36 13.80 -59.78
CA ARG A 3 -36.09 12.39 -59.40
C ARG A 3 -34.77 12.14 -58.67
N CYS A 4 -33.81 13.06 -58.66
CA CYS A 4 -32.52 12.85 -57.99
C CYS A 4 -32.55 13.21 -56.47
N HIS A 5 -33.51 14.05 -56.06
CA HIS A 5 -33.64 14.47 -54.65
C HIS A 5 -34.25 13.37 -53.76
N ASP A 6 -35.18 12.58 -54.30
CA ASP A 6 -35.89 11.56 -53.51
C ASP A 6 -35.05 10.30 -53.20
N LEU A 7 -34.11 9.96 -54.11
CA LEU A 7 -33.19 8.83 -53.90
C LEU A 7 -32.12 9.10 -52.85
N HIS A 8 -31.68 10.36 -52.73
CA HIS A 8 -30.67 10.73 -51.73
C HIS A 8 -31.27 10.80 -50.31
N CYS A 9 -32.50 11.27 -50.18
CA CYS A 9 -33.22 11.33 -48.91
C CYS A 9 -33.57 9.93 -48.36
N SER A 10 -33.93 9.00 -49.24
CA SER A 10 -34.24 7.61 -48.85
C SER A 10 -32.99 6.83 -48.41
N GLN A 11 -31.82 7.02 -49.03
CA GLN A 11 -30.57 6.37 -48.62
C GLN A 11 -30.04 6.88 -47.28
N VAL A 12 -30.14 8.17 -47.00
CA VAL A 12 -29.76 8.76 -45.72
C VAL A 12 -30.67 8.25 -44.60
N GLY A 13 -31.99 8.09 -44.84
CA GLY A 13 -32.93 7.52 -43.90
C GLY A 13 -32.61 6.06 -43.54
N ILE A 14 -32.31 5.22 -44.53
CA ILE A 14 -31.96 3.79 -44.33
C ILE A 14 -30.63 3.65 -43.59
N LEU A 15 -29.62 4.47 -43.88
CA LEU A 15 -28.36 4.53 -43.16
C LEU A 15 -28.54 4.94 -41.68
N GLN A 16 -29.38 5.94 -41.40
CA GLN A 16 -29.69 6.39 -40.03
C GLN A 16 -30.45 5.31 -39.25
N TYR A 17 -31.43 4.63 -39.84
CA TYR A 17 -32.11 3.50 -39.18
C TYR A 17 -31.18 2.33 -38.90
N GLY A 18 -30.26 1.99 -39.79
CA GLY A 18 -29.24 0.98 -39.60
C GLY A 18 -28.25 1.35 -38.49
N LEU A 19 -27.82 2.60 -38.42
CA LEU A 19 -26.93 3.13 -37.39
C LEU A 19 -27.59 3.14 -36.01
N MET A 20 -28.85 3.64 -35.94
CA MET A 20 -29.62 3.65 -34.69
C MET A 20 -29.90 2.21 -34.17
N GLY A 21 -30.14 1.25 -35.06
CA GLY A 21 -30.29 -0.15 -34.70
C GLY A 21 -29.03 -0.74 -34.14
N ARG A 22 -27.86 -0.41 -34.70
CA ARG A 22 -26.56 -0.83 -34.16
C ARG A 22 -26.26 -0.18 -32.81
N LEU A 23 -26.49 1.11 -32.66
CA LEU A 23 -26.34 1.85 -31.41
C LEU A 23 -27.23 1.27 -30.28
N LYS A 24 -28.48 0.97 -30.56
CA LYS A 24 -29.40 0.31 -29.61
C LYS A 24 -28.86 -1.05 -29.14
N ARG A 25 -28.37 -1.89 -30.07
CA ARG A 25 -27.78 -3.18 -29.71
C ARG A 25 -26.54 -3.02 -28.84
N ILE A 26 -25.62 -2.10 -29.20
CA ILE A 26 -24.43 -1.81 -28.39
C ILE A 26 -24.85 -1.34 -26.99
N LEU A 27 -25.81 -0.42 -26.89
CA LEU A 27 -26.30 0.09 -25.60
C LEU A 27 -26.91 -1.05 -24.75
N LEU A 28 -27.68 -1.94 -25.34
CA LEU A 28 -28.26 -3.09 -24.64
C LEU A 28 -27.17 -4.06 -24.18
N TRP A 29 -26.13 -4.30 -24.96
CA TRP A 29 -24.98 -5.11 -24.57
C TRP A 29 -24.21 -4.46 -23.42
N VAL A 30 -23.92 -3.17 -23.49
CA VAL A 30 -23.24 -2.42 -22.42
C VAL A 30 -24.07 -2.46 -21.14
N LEU A 31 -25.39 -2.25 -21.25
CA LEU A 31 -26.29 -2.33 -20.09
C LEU A 31 -26.33 -3.75 -19.51
N GLY A 32 -26.39 -4.77 -20.35
CA GLY A 32 -26.36 -6.17 -19.93
C GLY A 32 -25.04 -6.50 -19.16
N VAL A 33 -23.90 -6.09 -19.70
CA VAL A 33 -22.60 -6.25 -19.05
C VAL A 33 -22.56 -5.48 -17.72
N TYR A 34 -23.01 -4.23 -17.71
CA TYR A 34 -23.05 -3.38 -16.51
C TYR A 34 -23.88 -4.03 -15.37
N ILE A 35 -25.04 -4.60 -15.69
CA ILE A 35 -25.89 -5.29 -14.72
C ILE A 35 -25.29 -6.63 -14.28
N THR A 36 -24.60 -7.34 -15.17
CA THR A 36 -24.08 -8.69 -14.88
C THR A 36 -22.85 -8.66 -13.97
N ILE A 37 -21.98 -7.65 -14.10
CA ILE A 37 -20.73 -7.54 -13.31
C ILE A 37 -20.96 -7.63 -11.80
N PRO A 38 -21.90 -6.89 -11.18
CA PRO A 38 -22.17 -7.01 -9.73
C PRO A 38 -22.50 -8.43 -9.28
N PHE A 39 -23.29 -9.18 -10.06
CA PHE A 39 -23.62 -10.58 -9.75
C PHE A 39 -22.39 -11.49 -9.85
N ILE A 40 -21.56 -11.31 -10.87
CA ILE A 40 -20.30 -12.06 -11.01
C ILE A 40 -19.39 -11.77 -9.80
N VAL A 41 -19.22 -10.51 -9.42
CA VAL A 41 -18.43 -10.12 -8.25
C VAL A 41 -19.00 -10.76 -6.99
N LYS A 42 -20.32 -10.70 -6.80
CA LYS A 42 -21.02 -11.27 -5.63
C LYS A 42 -20.82 -12.80 -5.51
N LEU A 43 -20.85 -13.51 -6.62
CA LEU A 43 -20.84 -14.98 -6.64
C LEU A 43 -19.42 -15.58 -6.73
N CYS A 44 -18.40 -14.76 -7.04
CA CYS A 44 -17.03 -15.24 -7.27
C CYS A 44 -16.04 -14.64 -6.25
N PRO A 45 -15.78 -15.29 -5.10
CA PRO A 45 -14.84 -14.80 -4.08
C PRO A 45 -13.44 -14.50 -4.61
N SER A 46 -12.95 -15.29 -5.57
CA SER A 46 -11.64 -15.08 -6.20
C SER A 46 -11.57 -13.77 -6.99
N ILE A 47 -12.67 -13.35 -7.62
CA ILE A 47 -12.73 -12.05 -8.32
C ILE A 47 -12.74 -10.91 -7.30
N GLN A 48 -13.47 -11.07 -6.20
CA GLN A 48 -13.49 -10.07 -5.12
C GLN A 48 -12.09 -9.86 -4.52
N ALA A 49 -11.40 -10.95 -4.22
CA ALA A 49 -10.01 -10.88 -3.74
C ALA A 49 -9.10 -10.15 -4.74
N LYS A 50 -9.26 -10.40 -6.05
CA LYS A 50 -8.50 -9.69 -7.10
C LYS A 50 -8.85 -8.21 -7.25
N LEU A 51 -10.06 -7.80 -6.89
CA LEU A 51 -10.43 -6.38 -6.87
C LEU A 51 -9.78 -5.64 -5.69
N VAL A 52 -9.58 -6.31 -4.56
CA VAL A 52 -8.89 -5.74 -3.40
C VAL A 52 -7.38 -5.87 -3.53
N PHE A 53 -6.88 -7.06 -3.87
CA PHE A 53 -5.45 -7.33 -3.96
C PHE A 53 -4.98 -7.23 -5.42
N LEU A 54 -4.48 -6.07 -5.82
CA LEU A 54 -4.02 -5.80 -7.18
C LEU A 54 -2.60 -6.36 -7.42
N ASN A 55 -2.33 -7.56 -6.93
CA ASN A 55 -1.03 -8.22 -7.01
C ASN A 55 -0.60 -8.60 -8.44
N PHE A 56 -1.55 -8.64 -9.37
CA PHE A 56 -1.30 -8.86 -10.79
C PHE A 56 -0.86 -7.59 -11.53
N VAL A 57 -1.04 -6.41 -10.94
CA VAL A 57 -0.57 -5.12 -11.48
C VAL A 57 0.87 -4.92 -11.05
N ARG A 58 1.82 -5.23 -11.93
CA ARG A 58 3.27 -5.16 -11.68
C ARG A 58 3.88 -3.99 -12.46
N LEU A 59 3.79 -2.79 -11.90
CA LEU A 59 4.37 -1.58 -12.48
C LEU A 59 5.61 -1.15 -11.68
N PRO A 60 6.77 -0.89 -12.33
CA PRO A 60 7.06 -1.12 -13.76
C PRO A 60 7.03 -2.60 -14.15
N TYR A 61 6.63 -2.89 -15.39
CA TYR A 61 6.70 -4.26 -15.93
C TYR A 61 8.18 -4.66 -16.19
N PHE A 62 8.47 -5.96 -16.11
CA PHE A 62 9.80 -6.51 -16.43
C PHE A 62 10.93 -6.08 -15.47
N ILE A 63 10.57 -5.74 -14.24
CA ILE A 63 11.54 -5.42 -13.20
C ILE A 63 12.24 -6.71 -12.73
N ASP A 64 13.56 -6.73 -12.70
CA ASP A 64 14.31 -7.80 -12.05
C ASP A 64 14.51 -7.48 -10.57
N LEU A 65 13.63 -8.03 -9.72
CA LEU A 65 13.68 -7.82 -8.29
C LEU A 65 14.91 -8.44 -7.60
N LYS A 66 15.66 -9.30 -8.32
CA LYS A 66 16.92 -9.86 -7.81
C LYS A 66 18.07 -8.87 -7.92
N ARG A 67 17.88 -7.80 -8.69
CA ARG A 67 18.89 -6.78 -8.97
C ARG A 67 18.45 -5.38 -8.54
N PRO A 68 18.41 -5.08 -7.23
CA PRO A 68 18.05 -3.75 -6.74
C PRO A 68 18.96 -2.63 -7.28
N GLN A 69 20.18 -2.97 -7.70
CA GLN A 69 21.15 -2.06 -8.32
C GLN A 69 20.62 -1.43 -9.61
N ASP A 70 19.82 -2.15 -10.39
CA ASP A 70 19.20 -1.63 -11.61
C ASP A 70 18.22 -0.47 -11.35
N HIS A 71 17.83 -0.29 -10.06
CA HIS A 71 16.99 0.79 -9.56
C HIS A 71 17.79 1.88 -8.83
N GLY A 72 19.13 1.83 -8.91
CA GLY A 72 20.03 2.75 -8.25
C GLY A 72 20.09 2.56 -6.73
N LEU A 73 19.85 1.33 -6.25
CA LEU A 73 20.01 0.90 -4.87
C LEU A 73 21.26 0.01 -4.74
N ASN A 74 22.44 0.62 -4.92
CA ASN A 74 23.73 -0.08 -4.99
C ASN A 74 24.17 -0.71 -3.64
N HIS A 75 23.54 -0.31 -2.53
CA HIS A 75 23.77 -0.78 -1.18
C HIS A 75 22.57 -1.54 -0.62
N THR A 76 21.89 -2.27 -1.50
CA THR A 76 20.73 -3.09 -1.19
C THR A 76 21.01 -4.54 -1.57
N PHE A 77 20.67 -5.46 -0.67
CA PHE A 77 20.79 -6.88 -0.87
C PHE A 77 19.41 -7.52 -1.01
N ASN A 78 19.25 -8.37 -2.02
CA ASN A 78 18.04 -9.16 -2.23
C ASN A 78 18.24 -10.58 -1.68
N PHE A 79 17.27 -11.06 -0.93
CA PHE A 79 17.23 -12.42 -0.42
C PHE A 79 15.79 -12.90 -0.24
N TYR A 80 15.64 -14.19 0.08
CA TYR A 80 14.33 -14.79 0.31
C TYR A 80 14.26 -15.39 1.69
N LEU A 81 13.08 -15.30 2.30
CA LEU A 81 12.74 -15.92 3.58
C LEU A 81 11.50 -16.78 3.41
N GLN A 82 11.35 -17.78 4.27
CA GLN A 82 10.24 -18.72 4.23
C GLN A 82 9.42 -18.60 5.53
N PRO A 83 8.36 -17.76 5.57
CA PRO A 83 7.50 -17.61 6.74
C PRO A 83 6.73 -18.87 7.09
N GLU A 84 6.41 -19.70 6.10
CA GLU A 84 5.79 -21.01 6.28
C GLU A 84 6.21 -21.96 5.14
N THR A 85 6.04 -23.25 5.36
CA THR A 85 6.41 -24.27 4.37
C THR A 85 5.74 -24.01 3.01
N GLY A 86 6.55 -23.88 1.96
CA GLY A 86 6.07 -23.65 0.60
C GLY A 86 5.77 -22.20 0.24
N VAL A 87 6.02 -21.24 1.13
CA VAL A 87 5.86 -19.80 0.84
C VAL A 87 7.19 -19.08 1.02
N ASN A 88 7.84 -18.71 -0.07
CA ASN A 88 9.02 -17.84 -0.04
C ASN A 88 8.60 -16.41 -0.31
N ILE A 89 9.09 -15.46 0.49
CA ILE A 89 8.89 -14.03 0.30
C ILE A 89 10.21 -13.36 -0.08
N GLY A 90 10.16 -12.50 -1.10
CA GLY A 90 11.31 -11.72 -1.55
C GLY A 90 11.52 -10.49 -0.69
N VAL A 91 12.73 -10.31 -0.18
CA VAL A 91 13.10 -9.25 0.77
C VAL A 91 14.25 -8.42 0.22
N TRP A 92 14.18 -7.11 0.42
CA TRP A 92 15.28 -6.18 0.20
C TRP A 92 15.74 -5.60 1.54
N HIS A 93 17.05 -5.60 1.76
CA HIS A 93 17.68 -4.89 2.87
C HIS A 93 18.61 -3.81 2.31
N THR A 94 18.23 -2.57 2.45
CA THR A 94 19.04 -1.40 2.13
C THR A 94 19.74 -0.93 3.41
N VAL A 95 21.07 -0.85 3.39
CA VAL A 95 21.84 -0.31 4.53
C VAL A 95 21.83 1.21 4.51
N PRO A 96 22.13 1.90 5.64
CA PRO A 96 22.35 3.33 5.67
C PRO A 96 23.37 3.80 4.64
N ASP A 97 23.15 4.96 4.05
CA ASP A 97 24.05 5.53 3.03
C ASP A 97 25.49 5.72 3.55
N GLN A 98 25.65 5.93 4.85
CA GLN A 98 26.96 5.99 5.50
C GLN A 98 27.77 4.68 5.32
N MET A 99 27.12 3.57 5.01
CA MET A 99 27.73 2.24 4.80
C MET A 99 27.81 1.86 3.32
N TRP A 100 27.38 2.73 2.38
CA TRP A 100 27.24 2.36 0.97
C TRP A 100 28.54 1.88 0.31
N LYS A 101 29.70 2.48 0.69
CA LYS A 101 31.01 2.09 0.16
C LYS A 101 31.40 0.67 0.59
N GLU A 102 31.13 0.35 1.85
CA GLU A 102 31.45 -0.97 2.41
C GLU A 102 30.51 -2.05 1.86
N ALA A 103 29.29 -1.68 1.48
CA ALA A 103 28.28 -2.61 0.98
C ALA A 103 28.61 -3.18 -0.42
N GLN A 104 29.53 -2.58 -1.15
CA GLN A 104 29.85 -2.98 -2.53
C GLN A 104 30.40 -4.40 -2.59
N GLY A 105 29.74 -5.28 -3.35
CA GLY A 105 30.17 -6.68 -3.55
C GLY A 105 30.05 -7.57 -2.33
N LYS A 106 29.35 -7.13 -1.28
CA LYS A 106 29.17 -7.89 -0.06
C LYS A 106 28.07 -8.94 -0.19
N ASP A 107 28.21 -10.01 0.57
CA ASP A 107 27.32 -11.13 0.65
C ASP A 107 26.23 -10.96 1.74
N ARG A 108 25.39 -11.97 1.89
CA ARG A 108 24.32 -12.00 2.88
C ARG A 108 24.86 -11.92 4.31
N GLU A 109 25.95 -12.59 4.61
CA GLU A 109 26.50 -12.63 5.99
C GLU A 109 26.93 -11.23 6.43
N TRP A 110 27.55 -10.48 5.51
CA TRP A 110 27.88 -9.08 5.78
C TRP A 110 26.63 -8.26 6.03
N TYR A 111 25.60 -8.33 5.15
CA TYR A 111 24.36 -7.57 5.34
C TYR A 111 23.66 -7.94 6.66
N ASP A 112 23.58 -9.21 7.01
CA ASP A 112 23.02 -9.66 8.30
C ASP A 112 23.81 -9.11 9.49
N SER A 113 25.14 -9.03 9.38
CA SER A 113 26.01 -8.46 10.43
C SER A 113 25.78 -6.97 10.64
N THR A 114 25.38 -6.23 9.60
CA THR A 114 25.14 -4.77 9.69
C THR A 114 23.96 -4.38 10.58
N PHE A 115 23.05 -5.30 10.87
CA PHE A 115 22.01 -5.07 11.88
C PHE A 115 22.57 -4.80 13.28
N LYS A 116 23.84 -5.12 13.54
CA LYS A 116 24.55 -4.78 14.79
C LYS A 116 25.10 -3.34 14.79
N SER A 117 25.07 -2.62 13.66
CA SER A 117 25.48 -1.22 13.57
C SER A 117 24.62 -0.30 14.46
N PRO A 118 25.01 0.91 14.79
CA PRO A 118 24.25 1.81 15.66
C PRO A 118 22.96 2.35 15.01
N TYR A 119 22.77 2.12 13.74
CA TYR A 119 21.67 2.70 12.97
C TYR A 119 20.33 2.01 13.25
N PRO A 120 19.22 2.78 13.34
CA PRO A 120 17.88 2.23 13.52
C PRO A 120 17.37 1.52 12.26
N VAL A 121 16.34 0.70 12.41
CA VAL A 121 15.73 -0.03 11.31
C VAL A 121 14.32 0.48 11.06
N MET A 122 13.98 0.62 9.77
CA MET A 122 12.63 0.87 9.27
C MET A 122 12.13 -0.35 8.50
N LEU A 123 11.11 -1.02 9.01
CA LEU A 123 10.37 -2.07 8.28
C LEU A 123 9.29 -1.39 7.45
N TYR A 124 9.44 -1.42 6.12
CA TYR A 124 8.50 -0.79 5.20
C TYR A 124 7.53 -1.82 4.61
N LEU A 125 6.23 -1.55 4.77
CA LEU A 125 5.11 -2.36 4.28
C LEU A 125 4.44 -1.63 3.13
N HIS A 126 4.62 -2.16 1.91
CA HIS A 126 4.21 -1.46 0.70
C HIS A 126 2.69 -1.46 0.47
N GLY A 127 2.23 -0.50 -0.33
CA GLY A 127 0.83 -0.37 -0.74
C GLY A 127 0.41 -1.36 -1.83
N ASN A 128 -0.86 -1.27 -2.21
CA ASN A 128 -1.45 -2.09 -3.25
C ASN A 128 -0.80 -1.82 -4.61
N ALA A 129 -0.89 -2.78 -5.54
CA ALA A 129 -0.27 -2.77 -6.85
C ALA A 129 1.27 -2.59 -6.84
N GLY A 130 1.95 -3.00 -7.89
CA GLY A 130 3.41 -2.96 -7.97
C GLY A 130 4.10 -3.95 -7.04
N THR A 131 5.39 -3.71 -6.80
CA THR A 131 6.28 -4.58 -6.01
C THR A 131 7.14 -3.74 -5.07
N ARG A 132 8.00 -4.38 -4.25
CA ARG A 132 9.03 -3.69 -3.44
C ARG A 132 9.95 -2.78 -4.27
N GLY A 133 10.05 -3.02 -5.57
CA GLY A 133 10.85 -2.23 -6.52
C GLY A 133 10.06 -1.11 -7.23
N GLY A 134 8.86 -0.74 -6.78
CA GLY A 134 8.12 0.39 -7.37
C GLY A 134 8.85 1.72 -7.21
N ASP A 135 8.88 2.56 -8.26
CA ASP A 135 9.73 3.77 -8.31
C ASP A 135 9.60 4.69 -7.09
N HIS A 136 8.38 5.03 -6.69
CA HIS A 136 8.16 5.91 -5.53
C HIS A 136 8.63 5.28 -4.22
N ARG A 137 8.58 3.95 -4.10
CA ARG A 137 9.06 3.17 -2.95
C ARG A 137 10.58 3.20 -2.89
N VAL A 138 11.23 2.94 -4.04
CA VAL A 138 12.69 3.03 -4.18
C VAL A 138 13.20 4.42 -3.79
N GLN A 139 12.49 5.49 -4.21
CA GLN A 139 12.88 6.85 -3.81
C GLN A 139 12.75 7.07 -2.29
N LEU A 140 11.70 6.55 -1.66
CA LEU A 140 11.56 6.62 -0.20
C LEU A 140 12.69 5.83 0.51
N TYR A 141 13.07 4.64 0.00
CA TYR A 141 14.18 3.88 0.58
C TYR A 141 15.49 4.67 0.53
N LYS A 142 15.75 5.40 -0.58
CA LYS A 142 16.91 6.27 -0.69
C LYS A 142 16.86 7.39 0.35
N VAL A 143 15.71 8.06 0.53
CA VAL A 143 15.55 9.10 1.55
C VAL A 143 15.82 8.53 2.95
N LEU A 144 15.22 7.42 3.30
CA LEU A 144 15.40 6.79 4.62
C LEU A 144 16.85 6.32 4.83
N SER A 145 17.49 5.76 3.80
CA SER A 145 18.91 5.36 3.84
C SER A 145 19.83 6.55 4.06
N LEU A 146 19.61 7.68 3.36
CA LEU A 146 20.34 8.93 3.57
C LEU A 146 20.19 9.46 5.01
N LEU A 147 19.02 9.24 5.62
CA LEU A 147 18.73 9.59 7.01
C LEU A 147 19.32 8.58 8.01
N GLY A 148 20.13 7.63 7.56
CA GLY A 148 20.81 6.67 8.45
C GLY A 148 19.92 5.52 8.92
N TYR A 149 18.88 5.16 8.19
CA TYR A 149 18.07 3.98 8.51
C TYR A 149 18.51 2.77 7.67
N HIS A 150 18.57 1.61 8.30
CA HIS A 150 18.38 0.37 7.57
C HIS A 150 16.92 0.30 7.09
N VAL A 151 16.70 0.05 5.82
CA VAL A 151 15.35 -0.16 5.30
C VAL A 151 15.18 -1.61 4.91
N VAL A 152 14.25 -2.29 5.58
CA VAL A 152 13.86 -3.65 5.25
C VAL A 152 12.45 -3.60 4.64
N THR A 153 12.31 -4.13 3.44
CA THR A 153 11.04 -4.22 2.75
C THR A 153 10.90 -5.57 2.06
N PHE A 154 9.68 -5.99 1.77
CA PHE A 154 9.42 -7.28 1.13
C PHE A 154 8.15 -7.22 0.29
N ASP A 155 8.01 -8.17 -0.62
CA ASP A 155 6.73 -8.41 -1.27
C ASP A 155 5.94 -9.47 -0.48
N TYR A 156 4.70 -9.14 -0.13
CA TYR A 156 3.80 -10.09 0.53
C TYR A 156 3.58 -11.33 -0.34
N ARG A 157 3.11 -12.42 0.25
CA ARG A 157 2.70 -13.61 -0.52
C ARG A 157 1.83 -13.24 -1.71
N GLY A 158 2.21 -13.75 -2.89
CA GLY A 158 1.53 -13.49 -4.15
C GLY A 158 1.87 -12.16 -4.84
N TRP A 159 2.68 -11.27 -4.25
CA TRP A 159 3.23 -10.08 -4.90
C TRP A 159 4.65 -10.32 -5.42
N GLY A 160 5.05 -9.52 -6.42
CA GLY A 160 6.40 -9.55 -6.96
C GLY A 160 6.81 -10.95 -7.39
N ASP A 161 7.90 -11.42 -6.82
CA ASP A 161 8.44 -12.77 -6.97
C ASP A 161 8.25 -13.64 -5.72
N SER A 162 7.37 -13.21 -4.80
CA SER A 162 6.96 -14.01 -3.64
C SER A 162 5.91 -15.06 -4.01
N ASP A 163 6.01 -16.22 -3.38
CA ASP A 163 5.10 -17.35 -3.58
C ASP A 163 3.72 -17.11 -2.94
N GLY A 164 2.78 -18.02 -3.21
CA GLY A 164 1.48 -18.09 -2.56
C GLY A 164 0.42 -17.16 -3.16
N SER A 165 -0.63 -16.93 -2.38
CA SER A 165 -1.78 -16.10 -2.75
C SER A 165 -2.11 -15.10 -1.65
N PRO A 166 -2.53 -13.87 -2.01
CA PRO A 166 -2.80 -12.83 -1.04
C PRO A 166 -4.05 -13.12 -0.21
N SER A 167 -3.94 -12.82 1.08
CA SER A 167 -5.06 -12.70 2.03
C SER A 167 -4.65 -11.76 3.15
N GLU A 168 -5.59 -11.10 3.80
CA GLU A 168 -5.28 -10.20 4.92
C GLU A 168 -4.49 -10.92 6.02
N ARG A 169 -4.97 -12.10 6.43
CA ARG A 169 -4.29 -12.94 7.44
C ARG A 169 -2.89 -13.33 6.99
N GLY A 170 -2.72 -13.77 5.72
CA GLY A 170 -1.42 -14.18 5.18
C GLY A 170 -0.43 -13.03 5.13
N MET A 171 -0.85 -11.86 4.65
CA MET A 171 0.00 -10.65 4.61
C MET A 171 0.42 -10.20 6.01
N THR A 172 -0.50 -10.26 6.97
CA THR A 172 -0.19 -9.95 8.38
C THR A 172 0.80 -10.95 8.97
N SER A 173 0.64 -12.24 8.65
CA SER A 173 1.57 -13.30 9.08
C SER A 173 2.97 -13.12 8.49
N ASP A 174 3.06 -12.78 7.20
CA ASP A 174 4.35 -12.48 6.53
C ASP A 174 5.05 -11.29 7.20
N ALA A 175 4.30 -10.21 7.48
CA ALA A 175 4.81 -9.02 8.15
C ALA A 175 5.28 -9.31 9.58
N LEU A 176 4.53 -10.11 10.34
CA LEU A 176 4.89 -10.53 11.70
C LEU A 176 6.16 -11.38 11.69
N PHE A 177 6.27 -12.34 10.76
CA PHE A 177 7.44 -13.17 10.60
C PHE A 177 8.69 -12.32 10.30
N LEU A 178 8.60 -11.40 9.33
CA LEU A 178 9.72 -10.55 8.98
C LEU A 178 10.09 -9.59 10.11
N TYR A 179 9.09 -9.01 10.80
CA TYR A 179 9.35 -8.18 11.98
C TYR A 179 10.15 -8.94 13.05
N GLN A 180 9.74 -10.16 13.36
CA GLN A 180 10.45 -11.02 14.36
C GLN A 180 11.85 -11.36 13.89
N TRP A 181 12.00 -11.74 12.61
CA TRP A 181 13.30 -12.05 12.01
C TRP A 181 14.28 -10.85 12.10
N VAL A 182 13.79 -9.63 11.85
CA VAL A 182 14.58 -8.40 12.02
C VAL A 182 14.87 -8.15 13.50
N LYS A 183 13.87 -8.28 14.38
CA LYS A 183 13.98 -8.00 15.82
C LYS A 183 15.04 -8.84 16.51
N GLU A 184 15.15 -10.11 16.15
CA GLU A 184 16.20 -11.01 16.65
C GLU A 184 17.62 -10.53 16.32
N ARG A 185 17.78 -9.82 15.18
CA ARG A 185 19.08 -9.33 14.68
C ARG A 185 19.46 -7.96 15.22
N VAL A 186 18.49 -7.10 15.40
CA VAL A 186 18.72 -5.71 15.88
C VAL A 186 18.82 -5.62 17.41
N GLY A 187 18.30 -6.62 18.13
CA GLY A 187 18.32 -6.63 19.61
C GLY A 187 17.53 -5.46 20.22
N SER A 188 18.21 -4.62 21.02
CA SER A 188 17.60 -3.47 21.71
C SER A 188 17.48 -2.20 20.86
N LYS A 189 18.01 -2.19 19.63
CA LYS A 189 17.97 -1.02 18.77
C LYS A 189 16.56 -0.70 18.28
N PRO A 190 16.31 0.57 17.92
CA PRO A 190 15.00 0.97 17.41
C PRO A 190 14.64 0.22 16.13
N LEU A 191 13.47 -0.44 16.17
CA LEU A 191 12.80 -1.03 15.03
C LEU A 191 11.45 -0.35 14.88
N ASN A 192 11.30 0.38 13.79
CA ASN A 192 10.12 1.17 13.44
C ASN A 192 9.37 0.49 12.31
N VAL A 193 8.06 0.68 12.25
CA VAL A 193 7.20 0.15 11.20
C VAL A 193 6.64 1.29 10.37
N TRP A 194 6.72 1.20 9.04
CA TRP A 194 6.12 2.14 8.10
C TRP A 194 5.16 1.41 7.18
N GLY A 195 3.90 1.79 7.15
CA GLY A 195 2.92 1.29 6.19
C GLY A 195 2.51 2.40 5.22
N HIS A 196 2.36 2.06 3.93
CA HIS A 196 1.83 2.96 2.90
C HIS A 196 0.56 2.39 2.29
N SER A 197 -0.53 3.18 2.19
CA SER A 197 -1.79 2.77 1.54
C SER A 197 -2.30 1.43 2.11
N LEU A 198 -2.51 0.39 1.31
CA LEU A 198 -2.86 -0.96 1.80
C LEU A 198 -1.92 -1.46 2.89
N GLY A 199 -0.63 -1.12 2.80
CA GLY A 199 0.37 -1.45 3.82
C GLY A 199 0.09 -0.81 5.18
N THR A 200 -0.73 0.24 5.27
CA THR A 200 -1.16 0.81 6.57
C THR A 200 -2.08 -0.14 7.31
N GLY A 201 -2.98 -0.83 6.59
CA GLY A 201 -3.83 -1.87 7.16
C GLY A 201 -3.02 -3.06 7.67
N VAL A 202 -2.02 -3.52 6.88
CA VAL A 202 -1.09 -4.56 7.32
C VAL A 202 -0.28 -4.11 8.53
N ALA A 203 0.20 -2.86 8.54
CA ALA A 203 0.98 -2.29 9.64
C ALA A 203 0.18 -2.20 10.94
N THR A 204 -1.07 -1.75 10.89
CA THR A 204 -1.92 -1.69 12.09
C THR A 204 -2.26 -3.08 12.62
N ASN A 205 -2.53 -4.05 11.73
CA ASN A 205 -2.71 -5.46 12.12
C ASN A 205 -1.45 -6.02 12.81
N LEU A 206 -0.27 -5.82 12.20
CA LEU A 206 1.01 -6.24 12.76
C LEU A 206 1.23 -5.63 14.15
N VAL A 207 1.12 -4.30 14.25
CA VAL A 207 1.43 -3.57 15.49
C VAL A 207 0.45 -3.92 16.60
N ARG A 208 -0.84 -4.09 16.28
CA ARG A 208 -1.82 -4.62 17.24
C ARG A 208 -1.36 -5.97 17.81
N HIS A 209 -0.99 -6.93 16.96
CA HIS A 209 -0.49 -8.24 17.42
C HIS A 209 0.75 -8.14 18.31
N LEU A 210 1.64 -7.20 18.04
CA LEU A 210 2.83 -6.97 18.85
C LEU A 210 2.46 -6.32 20.20
N CYS A 211 1.59 -5.32 20.20
CA CYS A 211 1.13 -4.64 21.41
C CYS A 211 0.35 -5.58 22.33
N ASP A 212 -0.55 -6.40 21.79
CA ASP A 212 -1.31 -7.40 22.54
C ASP A 212 -0.40 -8.44 23.22
N ARG A 213 0.84 -8.64 22.71
CA ARG A 213 1.87 -9.49 23.30
C ARG A 213 2.85 -8.75 24.22
N GLY A 214 2.66 -7.45 24.42
CA GLY A 214 3.54 -6.60 25.23
C GLY A 214 4.91 -6.33 24.59
N THR A 215 5.04 -6.46 23.27
CA THR A 215 6.27 -6.24 22.51
C THR A 215 6.09 -5.22 21.39
N PRO A 216 5.61 -3.99 21.69
CA PRO A 216 5.36 -2.98 20.68
C PRO A 216 6.65 -2.59 19.92
N PRO A 217 6.54 -2.14 18.66
CA PRO A 217 7.66 -1.52 17.96
C PRO A 217 8.01 -0.17 18.59
N ASN A 218 9.14 0.40 18.19
CA ASN A 218 9.55 1.72 18.68
C ASN A 218 8.62 2.84 18.18
N SER A 219 8.09 2.70 16.98
CA SER A 219 7.07 3.59 16.43
C SER A 219 6.33 2.97 15.25
N LEU A 220 5.18 3.56 14.93
CA LEU A 220 4.41 3.26 13.74
C LEU A 220 4.23 4.53 12.91
N VAL A 221 4.56 4.48 11.62
CA VAL A 221 4.30 5.54 10.64
C VAL A 221 3.29 5.03 9.62
N LEU A 222 2.22 5.76 9.42
CA LEU A 222 1.16 5.47 8.45
C LEU A 222 1.11 6.56 7.39
N GLU A 223 1.45 6.21 6.15
CA GLU A 223 1.41 7.11 5.00
C GLU A 223 0.16 6.83 4.16
N SER A 224 -0.68 7.86 3.97
CA SER A 224 -1.97 7.77 3.27
C SER A 224 -2.86 6.63 3.79
N PRO A 225 -3.15 6.57 5.10
CA PRO A 225 -3.95 5.50 5.69
C PRO A 225 -5.44 5.69 5.44
N PHE A 226 -6.17 4.57 5.54
CA PHE A 226 -7.63 4.50 5.60
C PHE A 226 -8.08 3.91 6.93
N THR A 227 -9.36 4.08 7.27
CA THR A 227 -9.98 3.54 8.50
C THR A 227 -10.16 2.02 8.43
N ASN A 228 -10.77 1.55 7.33
CA ASN A 228 -10.96 0.13 7.01
C ASN A 228 -11.19 -0.02 5.50
N ILE A 229 -11.05 -1.25 5.01
CA ILE A 229 -11.16 -1.52 3.57
C ILE A 229 -12.55 -1.22 3.02
N ARG A 230 -13.60 -1.32 3.84
CA ARG A 230 -14.98 -1.04 3.43
C ARG A 230 -15.18 0.45 3.11
N GLU A 231 -14.68 1.34 3.96
CA GLU A 231 -14.75 2.79 3.74
C GLU A 231 -13.83 3.23 2.58
N GLU A 232 -12.65 2.62 2.48
CA GLU A 232 -11.74 2.86 1.37
C GLU A 232 -12.39 2.46 0.05
N ALA A 233 -12.90 1.22 -0.08
CA ALA A 233 -13.54 0.72 -1.28
C ALA A 233 -14.77 1.56 -1.69
N LYS A 234 -15.55 2.07 -0.73
CA LYS A 234 -16.67 2.97 -1.00
C LYS A 234 -16.20 4.32 -1.58
N SER A 235 -15.05 4.80 -1.17
CA SER A 235 -14.49 6.09 -1.55
C SER A 235 -13.58 6.02 -2.77
N HIS A 236 -13.05 4.83 -3.08
CA HIS A 236 -12.08 4.61 -4.14
C HIS A 236 -12.63 5.00 -5.53
N PRO A 237 -11.82 5.60 -6.41
CA PRO A 237 -12.27 6.00 -7.76
C PRO A 237 -12.93 4.87 -8.57
N PHE A 238 -12.49 3.64 -8.43
CA PHE A 238 -13.08 2.49 -9.13
C PHE A 238 -14.53 2.21 -8.72
N SER A 239 -14.94 2.58 -7.51
CA SER A 239 -16.32 2.43 -7.07
C SER A 239 -17.29 3.42 -7.73
N MET A 240 -16.78 4.50 -8.34
CA MET A 240 -17.63 5.57 -8.94
C MET A 240 -18.65 5.03 -9.94
N VAL A 241 -18.28 3.99 -10.70
CA VAL A 241 -19.15 3.39 -11.73
C VAL A 241 -20.40 2.72 -11.11
N TYR A 242 -20.26 2.16 -9.91
CA TYR A 242 -21.33 1.39 -9.26
C TYR A 242 -21.81 2.00 -7.93
N ARG A 243 -21.15 3.03 -7.43
CA ARG A 243 -21.42 3.64 -6.10
C ARG A 243 -22.90 3.99 -5.88
N TYR A 244 -23.57 4.43 -6.94
CA TYR A 244 -24.98 4.84 -6.91
C TYR A 244 -25.93 3.73 -7.34
N LEU A 245 -25.44 2.52 -7.66
CA LEU A 245 -26.29 1.38 -7.98
C LEU A 245 -27.04 0.95 -6.72
N PRO A 246 -28.38 0.77 -6.80
CA PRO A 246 -29.13 0.14 -5.71
C PRO A 246 -28.52 -1.22 -5.35
N GLY A 247 -28.24 -1.44 -4.05
CA GLY A 247 -27.58 -2.65 -3.60
C GLY A 247 -26.05 -2.68 -3.74
N PHE A 248 -25.38 -1.55 -4.05
CA PHE A 248 -23.92 -1.46 -4.15
C PHE A 248 -23.22 -2.08 -2.93
N GLU A 249 -23.68 -1.76 -1.72
CA GLU A 249 -23.09 -2.33 -0.50
C GLU A 249 -23.22 -3.85 -0.46
N TRP A 250 -24.40 -4.38 -0.78
CA TRP A 250 -24.64 -5.81 -0.79
C TRP A 250 -23.84 -6.57 -1.86
N PHE A 251 -23.68 -6.00 -3.04
CA PHE A 251 -22.92 -6.63 -4.13
C PHE A 251 -21.40 -6.60 -3.89
N PHE A 252 -20.86 -5.49 -3.41
CA PHE A 252 -19.42 -5.25 -3.36
C PHE A 252 -18.87 -5.25 -1.93
N LEU A 253 -19.43 -4.45 -1.04
CA LEU A 253 -18.82 -4.22 0.28
C LEU A 253 -19.06 -5.38 1.26
N ASP A 254 -20.28 -5.92 1.29
CA ASP A 254 -20.59 -7.05 2.17
C ASP A 254 -19.84 -8.31 1.75
N THR A 255 -19.54 -8.44 0.45
CA THR A 255 -18.77 -9.57 -0.07
C THR A 255 -17.29 -9.49 0.30
N ILE A 256 -16.69 -8.28 0.31
CA ILE A 256 -15.33 -8.07 0.80
C ILE A 256 -15.25 -8.50 2.26
N SER A 257 -16.19 -8.05 3.09
CA SER A 257 -16.25 -8.41 4.51
C SER A 257 -16.46 -9.91 4.75
N ALA A 258 -17.28 -10.57 3.91
CA ALA A 258 -17.54 -12.00 3.98
C ALA A 258 -16.30 -12.87 3.61
N ASN A 259 -15.31 -12.30 2.95
CA ASN A 259 -14.03 -12.94 2.64
C ASN A 259 -12.92 -12.64 3.66
N ASP A 260 -13.27 -12.22 4.86
CA ASP A 260 -12.33 -11.87 5.94
C ASP A 260 -11.31 -10.80 5.53
N ILE A 261 -11.72 -9.86 4.66
CA ILE A 261 -10.91 -8.73 4.24
C ILE A 261 -11.49 -7.48 4.90
N ARG A 262 -10.83 -7.00 5.94
CA ARG A 262 -11.30 -5.87 6.75
C ARG A 262 -10.28 -4.74 6.85
N PHE A 263 -9.00 -5.08 7.10
CA PHE A 263 -7.93 -4.13 7.40
C PHE A 263 -8.45 -3.01 8.33
N ALA A 264 -9.00 -3.42 9.47
CA ALA A 264 -9.74 -2.57 10.39
C ALA A 264 -8.80 -1.70 11.24
N SER A 265 -8.12 -0.73 10.59
CA SER A 265 -7.20 0.19 11.27
C SER A 265 -7.90 1.00 12.36
N ASP A 266 -9.18 1.33 12.17
CA ASP A 266 -10.03 2.01 13.13
C ASP A 266 -10.24 1.21 14.43
N GLU A 267 -10.35 -0.13 14.35
CA GLU A 267 -10.38 -1.00 15.51
C GLU A 267 -8.99 -1.23 16.11
N ASN A 268 -7.97 -1.35 15.23
CA ASN A 268 -6.61 -1.68 15.64
C ASN A 268 -5.96 -0.57 16.47
N VAL A 269 -6.24 0.69 16.19
CA VAL A 269 -5.63 1.83 16.93
C VAL A 269 -5.97 1.84 18.41
N ASP A 270 -7.06 1.19 18.82
CA ASP A 270 -7.41 1.04 20.22
C ASP A 270 -6.51 0.05 21.00
N HIS A 271 -5.69 -0.70 20.29
CA HIS A 271 -4.73 -1.66 20.84
C HIS A 271 -3.27 -1.21 20.68
N ILE A 272 -3.01 -0.16 19.91
CA ILE A 272 -1.65 0.32 19.65
C ILE A 272 -1.13 1.09 20.87
N SER A 273 0.03 0.67 21.38
CA SER A 273 0.71 1.25 22.55
C SER A 273 2.16 1.64 22.22
N CYS A 274 2.36 2.34 21.11
CA CYS A 274 3.63 2.94 20.70
C CYS A 274 3.38 4.28 20.00
N PRO A 275 4.39 5.15 19.84
CA PRO A 275 4.26 6.40 19.09
C PRO A 275 3.69 6.17 17.69
N LEU A 276 2.72 7.00 17.28
CA LEU A 276 2.03 6.93 15.99
C LEU A 276 2.14 8.24 15.23
N LEU A 277 2.71 8.18 14.02
CA LEU A 277 2.75 9.28 13.06
C LEU A 277 1.88 8.96 11.86
N ILE A 278 1.00 9.88 11.48
CA ILE A 278 0.19 9.79 10.26
C ILE A 278 0.61 10.91 9.31
N LEU A 279 0.96 10.53 8.08
CA LEU A 279 1.33 11.42 6.98
C LEU A 279 0.28 11.31 5.88
N HIS A 280 -0.31 12.43 5.45
CA HIS A 280 -1.34 12.39 4.40
C HIS A 280 -1.35 13.66 3.56
N ALA A 281 -1.35 13.51 2.23
CA ALA A 281 -1.49 14.64 1.32
C ALA A 281 -2.98 14.98 1.11
N GLU A 282 -3.31 16.27 1.16
CA GLU A 282 -4.70 16.73 0.99
C GLU A 282 -5.24 16.50 -0.42
N ASP A 283 -4.34 16.38 -1.42
CA ASP A 283 -4.65 16.09 -2.82
C ASP A 283 -4.59 14.59 -3.17
N ASP A 284 -4.62 13.70 -2.18
CA ASP A 284 -4.67 12.25 -2.39
C ASP A 284 -6.01 11.86 -3.03
N SER A 285 -5.94 11.43 -4.29
CA SER A 285 -7.12 11.01 -5.08
C SER A 285 -7.37 9.50 -5.04
N VAL A 286 -6.53 8.72 -4.38
CA VAL A 286 -6.66 7.26 -4.23
C VAL A 286 -7.28 6.94 -2.88
N VAL A 287 -6.60 7.30 -1.80
CA VAL A 287 -7.16 7.23 -0.44
C VAL A 287 -7.50 8.66 0.00
N PRO A 288 -8.78 9.03 0.05
CA PRO A 288 -9.18 10.40 0.39
C PRO A 288 -8.63 10.85 1.75
N PHE A 289 -8.11 12.07 1.80
CA PHE A 289 -7.51 12.69 2.98
C PHE A 289 -8.38 12.58 4.25
N ASN A 290 -9.71 12.68 4.09
CA ASN A 290 -10.64 12.57 5.21
C ASN A 290 -10.60 11.21 5.93
N LEU A 291 -10.18 10.12 5.27
CA LEU A 291 -10.03 8.82 5.90
C LEU A 291 -8.84 8.80 6.86
N GLY A 292 -7.70 9.37 6.46
CA GLY A 292 -6.54 9.51 7.35
C GLY A 292 -6.83 10.43 8.54
N LYS A 293 -7.52 11.56 8.29
CA LYS A 293 -7.96 12.46 9.35
C LYS A 293 -8.95 11.80 10.32
N LYS A 294 -9.87 10.99 9.79
CA LYS A 294 -10.80 10.21 10.60
C LYS A 294 -10.06 9.20 11.48
N LEU A 295 -9.09 8.47 10.90
CA LEU A 295 -8.27 7.52 11.66
C LEU A 295 -7.49 8.22 12.79
N TYR A 296 -6.90 9.39 12.52
CA TYR A 296 -6.25 10.20 13.55
C TYR A 296 -7.21 10.58 14.68
N ASN A 297 -8.42 11.01 14.34
CA ASN A 297 -9.43 11.38 15.35
C ASN A 297 -9.83 10.19 16.23
N ILE A 298 -9.93 8.98 15.66
CA ILE A 298 -10.19 7.76 16.43
C ILE A 298 -8.99 7.46 17.32
N ALA A 299 -7.77 7.48 16.77
CA ALA A 299 -6.54 7.24 17.51
C ALA A 299 -6.35 8.22 18.68
N SER A 300 -6.75 9.49 18.52
CA SER A 300 -6.64 10.51 19.57
C SER A 300 -7.56 10.27 20.79
N GLN A 301 -8.56 9.42 20.62
CA GLN A 301 -9.48 9.02 21.69
C GLN A 301 -9.10 7.68 22.32
N SER A 302 -8.12 6.98 21.74
CA SER A 302 -7.69 5.68 22.20
C SER A 302 -6.94 5.75 23.54
N LYS A 303 -7.34 4.91 24.49
CA LYS A 303 -6.67 4.81 25.79
C LYS A 303 -5.29 4.19 25.69
N SER A 304 -5.08 3.27 24.75
CA SER A 304 -3.80 2.59 24.55
C SER A 304 -2.71 3.54 24.04
N LEU A 305 -3.07 4.58 23.31
CA LEU A 305 -2.18 5.64 22.83
C LEU A 305 -1.98 6.77 23.86
N SER A 306 -2.72 6.76 24.97
CA SER A 306 -2.55 7.76 26.03
C SER A 306 -1.12 7.71 26.59
N GLY A 307 -0.45 8.86 26.60
CA GLY A 307 0.97 8.95 27.01
C GLY A 307 1.99 8.65 25.91
N HIS A 308 1.56 8.18 24.74
CA HIS A 308 2.41 8.04 23.57
C HIS A 308 2.31 9.26 22.64
N LYS A 309 3.38 9.55 21.91
CA LYS A 309 3.37 10.62 20.90
C LYS A 309 2.44 10.24 19.76
N LEU A 310 1.41 11.05 19.51
CA LEU A 310 0.49 10.92 18.39
C LEU A 310 0.56 12.19 17.55
N GLN A 311 0.87 12.08 16.27
CA GLN A 311 1.03 13.22 15.38
C GLN A 311 0.36 12.97 14.03
N PHE A 312 -0.28 14.00 13.48
CA PHE A 312 -0.86 14.01 12.14
C PHE A 312 -0.26 15.17 11.34
N ILE A 313 0.36 14.87 10.22
CA ILE A 313 0.97 15.84 9.32
C ILE A 313 0.19 15.87 8.01
N PRO A 314 -0.65 16.89 7.81
CA PRO A 314 -1.28 17.14 6.52
C PRO A 314 -0.27 17.82 5.58
N PHE A 315 -0.22 17.40 4.31
CA PHE A 315 0.54 18.07 3.28
C PHE A 315 -0.42 18.82 2.35
N PRO A 316 -0.32 20.16 2.26
CA PRO A 316 -1.25 20.99 1.48
C PRO A 316 -1.33 20.61 0.01
N VAL A 317 -2.51 20.79 -0.60
CA VAL A 317 -2.77 20.53 -2.04
C VAL A 317 -1.73 21.20 -2.95
N SER A 318 -1.23 22.37 -2.57
CA SER A 318 -0.22 23.13 -3.33
C SER A 318 1.11 22.40 -3.56
N LEU A 319 1.41 21.39 -2.72
CA LEU A 319 2.63 20.59 -2.82
C LEU A 319 2.52 19.47 -3.85
N ALA A 320 1.32 19.14 -4.28
CA ALA A 320 1.01 18.12 -5.30
C ALA A 320 1.64 16.74 -5.01
N TYR A 321 1.69 16.33 -3.73
CA TYR A 321 2.28 15.04 -3.32
C TYR A 321 1.37 13.86 -3.63
N LYS A 322 0.06 14.09 -3.79
CA LYS A 322 -0.90 13.05 -4.15
C LYS A 322 -0.76 11.82 -3.24
N HIS A 323 -0.99 10.65 -3.81
CA HIS A 323 -0.94 9.38 -3.08
C HIS A 323 0.48 8.81 -2.86
N LYS A 324 1.51 9.30 -3.58
CA LYS A 324 2.78 8.56 -3.70
C LYS A 324 4.04 9.40 -3.49
N PHE A 325 3.92 10.72 -3.32
CA PHE A 325 5.06 11.61 -3.49
C PHE A 325 5.44 12.38 -2.22
N ILE A 326 4.97 11.96 -1.04
CA ILE A 326 5.35 12.55 0.26
C ILE A 326 6.88 12.47 0.48
N TYR A 327 7.54 11.45 -0.06
CA TYR A 327 9.01 11.32 -0.01
C TYR A 327 9.76 12.52 -0.62
N ARG A 328 9.10 13.34 -1.46
CA ARG A 328 9.67 14.56 -2.06
C ARG A 328 9.68 15.74 -1.11
N SER A 329 9.03 15.64 0.03
CA SER A 329 8.96 16.74 0.98
C SER A 329 10.34 17.02 1.58
N PRO A 330 10.85 18.26 1.44
CA PRO A 330 12.10 18.66 2.08
C PRO A 330 11.98 18.69 3.62
N GLU A 331 10.75 18.72 4.15
CA GLU A 331 10.48 18.70 5.58
C GLU A 331 10.42 17.27 6.16
N LEU A 332 10.32 16.24 5.31
CA LEU A 332 10.23 14.87 5.78
C LEU A 332 11.37 14.44 6.71
N PRO A 333 12.66 14.78 6.43
CA PRO A 333 13.76 14.50 7.34
C PRO A 333 13.55 15.10 8.73
N HIS A 334 13.11 16.35 8.79
CA HIS A 334 12.86 17.06 10.04
C HIS A 334 11.68 16.45 10.81
N ILE A 335 10.56 16.16 10.12
CA ILE A 335 9.39 15.49 10.70
C ILE A 335 9.79 14.15 11.33
N LEU A 336 10.61 13.35 10.62
CA LEU A 336 11.07 12.06 11.12
C LEU A 336 12.03 12.21 12.29
N SER A 337 12.97 13.13 12.22
CA SER A 337 13.90 13.42 13.31
C SER A 337 13.17 13.81 14.60
N ASP A 338 12.24 14.75 14.49
CA ASP A 338 11.43 15.20 15.62
C ASP A 338 10.56 14.09 16.19
N PHE A 339 9.96 13.29 15.31
CA PHE A 339 9.04 12.26 15.74
C PHE A 339 9.76 11.05 16.36
N LEU A 340 10.82 10.57 15.73
CA LEU A 340 11.56 9.37 16.13
C LEU A 340 12.66 9.64 17.15
N GLY A 341 12.97 10.90 17.42
CA GLY A 341 14.02 11.29 18.38
C GLY A 341 15.42 10.93 17.91
N THR A 342 15.62 10.78 16.59
CA THR A 342 16.93 10.48 16.02
C THR A 342 17.64 11.79 15.65
N THR A 343 18.73 12.11 16.33
CA THR A 343 19.62 13.19 15.89
C THR A 343 20.40 12.69 14.68
N HIS A 344 20.03 13.20 13.50
CA HIS A 344 20.84 12.96 12.30
C HIS A 344 22.14 13.76 12.39
N PRO A 345 23.32 13.14 12.23
CA PRO A 345 24.58 13.83 12.38
C PRO A 345 24.85 14.94 11.34
N HIS A 346 23.99 15.07 10.32
CA HIS A 346 24.13 16.09 9.26
C HIS A 346 22.74 16.38 8.64
N ALA A 347 21.95 17.27 9.25
CA ALA A 347 20.91 18.02 8.56
C ALA A 347 21.39 19.44 8.31
#